data_1774a4ccf66e155c9a36b5b0f5ad5433
#
_entry.id   1774a4ccf66e155c9a36b5b0f5ad5433
#
_cell.length_a   1.000
_cell.length_b   1.000
_cell.length_c   1.000
_cell.angle_alpha   90.00
_cell.angle_beta   90.00
_cell.angle_gamma   90.00
#
_symmetry.space_group_name_H-M   'P 1'
#
loop_
_entity.id
_entity.type
_entity.pdbx_description
1 polymer ?
#
loop_
_entity_poly.entity_id
_entity_poly.type
_entity_poly.pdbx_seq_one_letter_code
_entity_poly.pdbx_strand_id
1 'polypeptide(L)'
;MMKKEINYKNLIEQAIVARNNAKAKFSNFKVGCALLTDNNKIILGCNIESAAYPSTLCAERVAIYSALSKGYDKFKAIAVVSDCAAKPCGPCRQIIYEYLGDIPIFLSNPKVDKIDKLTIEELLPYPFG
;
A
#
# COMPACT_ATOMS: atom_id res chain seq x y z
N MET A 1 16.97 15.16 19.80
CA MET A 1 17.24 14.22 18.69
C MET A 1 16.21 14.43 17.61
N MET A 2 16.68 14.69 16.39
CA MET A 2 15.76 14.91 15.27
C MET A 2 15.13 13.59 14.81
N LYS A 3 13.81 13.57 14.62
CA LYS A 3 13.14 12.44 13.98
C LYS A 3 13.63 12.35 12.54
N LYS A 4 14.08 11.17 12.13
CA LYS A 4 14.36 10.91 10.72
C LYS A 4 13.07 11.03 9.93
N GLU A 5 13.06 11.87 8.94
CA GLU A 5 11.95 11.92 8.01
C GLU A 5 11.88 10.62 7.21
N ILE A 6 10.66 10.23 6.87
CA ILE A 6 10.43 9.08 6.03
C ILE A 6 10.91 9.41 4.62
N ASN A 7 11.75 8.55 4.04
CA ASN A 7 12.13 8.67 2.65
C ASN A 7 11.01 8.13 1.76
N TYR A 8 9.98 8.95 1.58
CA TYR A 8 8.81 8.54 0.82
C TYR A 8 9.11 8.30 -0.66
N LYS A 9 10.11 8.98 -1.21
CA LYS A 9 10.52 8.78 -2.61
C LYS A 9 11.06 7.38 -2.83
N ASN A 10 11.91 6.90 -1.93
CA ASN A 10 12.41 5.53 -1.99
C ASN A 10 11.26 4.53 -1.81
N LEU A 11 10.32 4.81 -0.91
CA LEU A 11 9.18 3.95 -0.68
C LEU A 11 8.31 3.83 -1.95
N ILE A 12 8.08 4.95 -2.63
CA ILE A 12 7.34 4.98 -3.90
C ILE A 12 8.10 4.17 -4.97
N GLU A 13 9.43 4.33 -5.06
CA GLU A 13 10.25 3.58 -6.01
C GLU A 13 10.13 2.07 -5.76
N GLN A 14 10.12 1.65 -4.51
CA GLN A 14 9.94 0.24 -4.17
C GLN A 14 8.54 -0.27 -4.55
N ALA A 15 7.52 0.56 -4.41
CA ALA A 15 6.18 0.23 -4.86
C ALA A 15 6.12 0.06 -6.38
N ILE A 16 6.86 0.88 -7.13
CA ILE A 16 6.98 0.74 -8.59
C ILE A 16 7.62 -0.60 -8.95
N VAL A 17 8.67 -1.00 -8.25
CA VAL A 17 9.31 -2.31 -8.46
C VAL A 17 8.30 -3.44 -8.21
N ALA A 18 7.57 -3.37 -7.11
CA ALA A 18 6.55 -4.38 -6.79
C ALA A 18 5.48 -4.49 -7.87
N ARG A 19 5.06 -3.35 -8.44
CA ARG A 19 4.04 -3.29 -9.49
C ARG A 19 4.39 -4.17 -10.71
N ASN A 20 5.67 -4.32 -11.02
CA ASN A 20 6.12 -5.12 -12.16
C ASN A 20 5.74 -6.60 -12.03
N ASN A 21 5.48 -7.07 -10.81
CA ASN A 21 5.10 -8.45 -10.56
C ASN A 21 3.58 -8.67 -10.50
N ALA A 22 2.79 -7.63 -10.70
CA ALA A 22 1.33 -7.71 -10.60
C ALA A 22 0.75 -8.73 -11.58
N LYS A 23 -0.24 -9.47 -11.11
CA LYS A 23 -0.98 -10.45 -11.92
C LYS A 23 -2.37 -9.88 -12.21
N ALA A 24 -2.42 -8.97 -13.17
CA ALA A 24 -3.63 -8.20 -13.51
C ALA A 24 -4.23 -8.65 -14.84
N LYS A 25 -4.34 -9.96 -15.03
CA LYS A 25 -4.76 -10.56 -16.31
C LYS A 25 -6.22 -10.27 -16.70
N PHE A 26 -7.05 -9.87 -15.75
CA PHE A 26 -8.46 -9.55 -16.02
C PHE A 26 -8.68 -8.06 -16.21
N SER A 27 -8.15 -7.23 -15.30
CA SER A 27 -8.37 -5.78 -15.34
C SER A 27 -7.33 -5.02 -16.16
N ASN A 28 -6.15 -5.61 -16.34
CA ASN A 28 -4.99 -4.94 -16.91
C ASN A 28 -4.58 -3.70 -16.10
N PHE A 29 -5.00 -3.61 -14.84
CA PHE A 29 -4.71 -2.49 -13.94
C PHE A 29 -3.72 -2.94 -12.87
N LYS A 30 -2.43 -2.66 -13.11
CA LYS A 30 -1.34 -3.08 -12.24
C LYS A 30 -1.14 -2.10 -11.10
N VAL A 31 -1.05 -2.62 -9.88
CA VAL A 31 -0.81 -1.83 -8.67
C VAL A 31 0.35 -2.43 -7.90
N GLY A 32 1.22 -1.56 -7.40
CA GLY A 32 2.31 -1.95 -6.51
C GLY A 32 2.20 -1.25 -5.18
N CYS A 33 2.68 -1.91 -4.14
CA CYS A 33 2.64 -1.38 -2.78
C CYS A 33 3.95 -1.64 -2.07
N ALA A 34 4.38 -0.67 -1.27
CA ALA A 34 5.53 -0.80 -0.38
C ALA A 34 5.12 -0.34 1.02
N LEU A 35 5.29 -1.21 2.00
CA LEU A 35 4.93 -0.96 3.40
C LEU A 35 6.21 -0.87 4.22
N LEU A 36 6.38 0.24 4.94
CA LEU A 36 7.55 0.50 5.76
C LEU A 36 7.26 0.13 7.21
N THR A 37 8.03 -0.80 7.76
CA THR A 37 7.92 -1.20 9.17
C THR A 37 8.62 -0.17 10.07
N ASP A 38 8.37 -0.23 11.37
CA ASP A 38 8.98 0.69 12.35
C ASP A 38 10.50 0.51 12.48
N ASN A 39 11.03 -0.66 12.13
CA ASN A 39 12.47 -0.91 12.08
C ASN A 39 13.06 -0.79 10.66
N ASN A 40 12.38 -0.04 9.78
CA ASN A 40 12.85 0.34 8.45
C ASN A 40 12.98 -0.81 7.44
N LYS A 41 12.24 -1.90 7.64
CA LYS A 41 12.09 -2.94 6.63
C LYS A 41 11.00 -2.53 5.63
N ILE A 42 11.17 -2.89 4.37
CA ILE A 42 10.16 -2.61 3.33
C ILE A 42 9.57 -3.94 2.88
N ILE A 43 8.25 -4.05 2.99
CA ILE A 43 7.50 -5.23 2.57
C ILE A 43 6.73 -4.86 1.32
N LEU A 44 6.93 -5.60 0.25
CA LEU A 44 6.31 -5.31 -1.05
C LEU A 44 5.05 -6.12 -1.27
N GLY A 45 4.14 -5.55 -2.07
CA GLY A 45 2.95 -6.24 -2.52
C GLY A 45 2.55 -5.75 -3.90
N CYS A 46 1.82 -6.58 -4.62
CA CYS A 46 1.22 -6.23 -5.90
C CYS A 46 -0.14 -6.91 -5.98
N ASN A 47 -1.02 -6.41 -6.88
CA ASN A 47 -2.32 -7.04 -7.00
C ASN A 47 -2.21 -8.40 -7.71
N ILE A 48 -2.98 -9.35 -7.20
CA ILE A 48 -3.04 -10.72 -7.71
C ILE A 48 -4.51 -11.02 -8.00
N GLU A 49 -4.84 -11.15 -9.28
CA GLU A 49 -6.22 -11.40 -9.70
C GLU A 49 -6.47 -12.89 -9.95
N SER A 50 -7.67 -13.32 -9.63
CA SER A 50 -8.09 -14.70 -9.77
C SER A 50 -9.42 -14.79 -10.53
N ALA A 51 -9.58 -15.85 -11.31
CA ALA A 51 -10.87 -16.19 -11.93
C ALA A 51 -11.93 -16.45 -10.85
N ALA A 52 -11.54 -16.97 -9.70
CA ALA A 52 -12.38 -17.01 -8.51
C ALA A 52 -12.31 -15.64 -7.84
N TYR A 53 -13.21 -14.76 -8.20
CA TYR A 53 -13.17 -13.35 -7.83
C TYR A 53 -12.85 -13.07 -6.34
N PRO A 54 -13.45 -13.78 -5.36
CA PRO A 54 -13.12 -13.54 -3.96
C PRO A 54 -11.67 -13.83 -3.57
N SER A 55 -10.92 -14.55 -4.40
CA SER A 55 -9.50 -14.83 -4.17
C SER A 55 -8.59 -13.71 -4.63
N THR A 56 -9.11 -12.73 -5.35
CA THR A 56 -8.35 -11.56 -5.80
C THR A 56 -7.93 -10.71 -4.61
N LEU A 57 -6.66 -10.30 -4.57
CA LEU A 57 -6.14 -9.40 -3.54
C LEU A 57 -5.56 -8.15 -4.16
N CYS A 58 -5.85 -7.01 -3.55
CA CYS A 58 -5.22 -5.74 -3.90
C CYS A 58 -3.77 -5.72 -3.39
N ALA A 59 -2.92 -4.89 -4.02
CA ALA A 59 -1.52 -4.76 -3.65
C ALA A 59 -1.32 -4.44 -2.17
N GLU A 60 -2.13 -3.56 -1.61
CA GLU A 60 -2.06 -3.15 -0.21
C GLU A 60 -2.26 -4.34 0.72
N ARG A 61 -3.28 -5.17 0.44
CA ARG A 61 -3.56 -6.33 1.29
C ARG A 61 -2.49 -7.41 1.16
N VAL A 62 -1.91 -7.58 -0.03
CA VAL A 62 -0.79 -8.52 -0.19
C VAL A 62 0.38 -8.07 0.69
N ALA A 63 0.75 -6.78 0.66
CA ALA A 63 1.84 -6.26 1.47
C ALA A 63 1.54 -6.36 2.97
N ILE A 64 0.34 -5.94 3.38
CA ILE A 64 -0.06 -5.91 4.81
C ILE A 64 -0.13 -7.33 5.37
N TYR A 65 -0.80 -8.24 4.68
CA TYR A 65 -0.93 -9.64 5.15
C TYR A 65 0.43 -10.33 5.18
N SER A 66 1.30 -10.04 4.21
CA SER A 66 2.67 -10.55 4.21
C SER A 66 3.44 -10.08 5.44
N ALA A 67 3.38 -8.79 5.75
CA ALA A 67 4.05 -8.22 6.90
C ALA A 67 3.53 -8.81 8.22
N LEU A 68 2.20 -8.89 8.36
CA LEU A 68 1.59 -9.46 9.56
C LEU A 68 1.96 -10.92 9.75
N SER A 69 1.98 -11.71 8.67
CA SER A 69 2.35 -13.13 8.75
C SER A 69 3.81 -13.34 9.12
N LYS A 70 4.66 -12.33 8.89
CA LYS A 70 6.07 -12.36 9.29
C LYS A 70 6.30 -11.83 10.72
N GLY A 71 5.24 -11.40 11.39
CA GLY A 71 5.32 -10.92 12.76
C GLY A 71 5.53 -9.43 12.93
N TYR A 72 5.53 -8.65 11.84
CA TYR A 72 5.59 -7.19 11.95
C TYR A 72 4.22 -6.66 12.39
N ASP A 73 4.20 -5.74 13.35
CA ASP A 73 2.96 -5.18 13.89
C ASP A 73 2.97 -3.66 14.04
N LYS A 74 4.08 -3.01 13.73
CA LYS A 74 4.21 -1.55 13.80
C LYS A 74 4.80 -1.02 12.50
N PHE A 75 4.19 0.06 11.99
CA PHE A 75 4.50 0.56 10.66
C PHE A 75 4.66 2.09 10.67
N LYS A 76 5.41 2.61 9.71
CA LYS A 76 5.69 4.04 9.58
C LYS A 76 4.98 4.70 8.40
N ALA A 77 4.80 3.97 7.31
CA ALA A 77 4.22 4.53 6.08
C ALA A 77 3.85 3.42 5.11
N ILE A 78 2.98 3.77 4.17
CA ILE A 78 2.65 2.89 3.05
C ILE A 78 2.62 3.72 1.76
N ALA A 79 3.14 3.16 0.67
CA ALA A 79 3.08 3.78 -0.65
C ALA A 79 2.39 2.83 -1.61
N VAL A 80 1.51 3.38 -2.45
CA VAL A 80 0.76 2.62 -3.45
C VAL A 80 0.91 3.31 -4.80
N VAL A 81 1.30 2.54 -5.82
CA VAL A 81 1.52 3.07 -7.17
C VAL A 81 0.61 2.37 -8.16
N SER A 82 -0.15 3.15 -8.90
CA SER A 82 -0.99 2.71 -10.00
C SER A 82 -0.92 3.76 -11.11
N ASP A 83 -1.42 3.46 -12.31
CA ASP A 83 -1.33 4.39 -13.45
C ASP A 83 -1.93 5.77 -13.17
N CYS A 84 -2.98 5.83 -12.36
CA CYS A 84 -3.70 7.08 -12.06
C CYS A 84 -3.56 7.53 -10.60
N ALA A 85 -2.60 6.98 -9.85
CA ALA A 85 -2.45 7.25 -8.42
C ALA A 85 -3.77 7.01 -7.67
N ALA A 86 -4.42 5.88 -7.96
CA ALA A 86 -5.74 5.55 -7.41
C ALA A 86 -5.73 5.42 -5.90
N LYS A 87 -6.80 5.84 -5.26
CA LYS A 87 -6.98 5.67 -3.83
C LYS A 87 -7.28 4.19 -3.52
N PRO A 88 -6.89 3.71 -2.32
CA PRO A 88 -7.18 2.33 -1.92
C PRO A 88 -8.68 2.02 -1.98
N CYS A 89 -9.01 0.78 -2.32
CA CYS A 89 -10.41 0.32 -2.32
C CYS A 89 -10.95 0.22 -0.88
N GLY A 90 -12.26 0.02 -0.74
CA GLY A 90 -12.91 -0.04 0.57
C GLY A 90 -12.30 -1.05 1.54
N PRO A 91 -12.18 -2.34 1.16
CA PRO A 91 -11.55 -3.34 2.03
C PRO A 91 -10.11 -3.00 2.41
N CYS A 92 -9.34 -2.39 1.49
CA CYS A 92 -7.97 -1.98 1.79
C CYS A 92 -7.94 -0.86 2.83
N ARG A 93 -8.87 0.09 2.76
CA ARG A 93 -8.96 1.17 3.75
C ARG A 93 -9.26 0.62 5.14
N GLN A 94 -10.14 -0.37 5.22
CA GLN A 94 -10.50 -1.00 6.49
C GLN A 94 -9.29 -1.72 7.10
N ILE A 95 -8.53 -2.47 6.31
CA ILE A 95 -7.34 -3.18 6.78
C ILE A 95 -6.23 -2.20 7.18
N ILE A 96 -6.05 -1.12 6.44
CA ILE A 96 -5.10 -0.06 6.82
C ILE A 96 -5.48 0.51 8.18
N TYR A 97 -6.75 0.84 8.37
CA TYR A 97 -7.24 1.35 9.66
C TYR A 97 -6.95 0.39 10.82
N GLU A 98 -7.26 -0.91 10.64
CA GLU A 98 -7.15 -1.89 11.73
C GLU A 98 -5.70 -2.20 12.10
N TYR A 99 -4.82 -2.30 11.12
CA TYR A 99 -3.47 -2.85 11.35
C TYR A 99 -2.33 -1.85 11.20
N LEU A 100 -2.51 -0.78 10.44
CA LEU A 100 -1.44 0.21 10.26
C LEU A 100 -1.60 1.43 11.15
N GLY A 101 -2.83 1.77 11.51
CA GLY A 101 -3.09 2.96 12.32
C GLY A 101 -2.92 4.25 11.55
N ASP A 102 -2.58 5.32 12.27
CA ASP A 102 -2.47 6.67 11.71
C ASP A 102 -1.07 6.91 11.16
N ILE A 103 -0.81 6.40 9.97
CA ILE A 103 0.45 6.57 9.26
C ILE A 103 0.20 7.24 7.91
N PRO A 104 1.20 7.94 7.35
CA PRO A 104 1.02 8.56 6.03
C PRO A 104 0.85 7.52 4.93
N ILE A 105 -0.09 7.81 4.03
CA ILE A 105 -0.40 6.98 2.87
C ILE A 105 0.00 7.79 1.63
N PHE A 106 1.01 7.33 0.90
CA PHE A 106 1.48 7.99 -0.31
C PHE A 106 0.92 7.28 -1.52
N LEU A 107 0.32 8.04 -2.43
CA LEU A 107 -0.21 7.53 -3.70
C LEU A 107 0.55 8.18 -4.84
N SER A 108 0.95 7.41 -5.82
CA SER A 108 1.67 7.93 -6.97
C SER A 108 1.41 7.10 -8.22
N ASN A 109 1.97 7.56 -9.32
CA ASN A 109 1.97 6.86 -10.60
C ASN A 109 3.41 6.47 -10.97
N PRO A 110 3.60 5.61 -12.00
CA PRO A 110 4.96 5.15 -12.34
C PRO A 110 5.93 6.24 -12.77
N LYS A 111 5.43 7.35 -13.30
CA LYS A 111 6.27 8.49 -13.70
C LYS A 111 6.62 9.40 -12.53
N VAL A 112 5.96 9.21 -11.40
CA VAL A 112 6.14 10.01 -10.18
C VAL A 112 5.92 11.51 -10.44
N ASP A 113 5.02 11.85 -11.36
CA ASP A 113 4.62 13.23 -11.62
C ASP A 113 3.39 13.64 -10.81
N LYS A 114 2.79 12.70 -10.09
CA LYS A 114 1.70 12.93 -9.16
C LYS A 114 1.98 12.19 -7.85
N ILE A 115 2.01 12.92 -6.74
CA ILE A 115 2.19 12.33 -5.41
C ILE A 115 1.14 12.94 -4.50
N ASP A 116 0.28 12.09 -3.93
CA ASP A 116 -0.69 12.48 -2.92
C ASP A 116 -0.28 11.89 -1.59
N LYS A 117 -0.38 12.66 -0.51
CA LYS A 117 -0.17 12.19 0.84
C LYS A 117 -1.49 12.30 1.58
N LEU A 118 -2.02 11.18 2.03
CA LEU A 118 -3.33 11.11 2.69
C LEU A 118 -3.21 10.44 4.06
N THR A 119 -4.25 10.64 4.88
CA THR A 119 -4.41 9.96 6.16
C THR A 119 -5.53 8.95 6.06
N ILE A 120 -5.52 7.95 6.95
CA ILE A 120 -6.63 6.97 6.99
C ILE A 120 -7.95 7.65 7.41
N GLU A 121 -7.88 8.69 8.23
CA GLU A 121 -9.08 9.44 8.62
C GLU A 121 -9.76 10.08 7.40
N GLU A 122 -8.96 10.63 6.46
CA GLU A 122 -9.51 11.19 5.22
C GLU A 122 -10.16 10.12 4.34
N LEU A 123 -9.56 8.91 4.30
CA LEU A 123 -10.02 7.83 3.44
C LEU A 123 -11.18 7.02 4.04
N LEU A 124 -11.25 6.95 5.36
CA LEU A 124 -12.24 6.13 6.07
C LEU A 124 -12.65 6.83 7.37
N PRO A 125 -13.45 7.92 7.27
CA PRO A 125 -13.84 8.70 8.46
C PRO A 125 -14.73 7.92 9.43
N TYR A 126 -15.43 6.91 8.95
CA TYR A 126 -16.33 6.09 9.76
C TYR A 126 -16.01 4.60 9.57
N PRO A 127 -14.90 4.12 10.15
CA PRO A 127 -14.52 2.72 9.97
C PRO A 127 -15.44 1.76 10.71
N PHE A 128 -15.45 0.51 10.28
CA PHE A 128 -16.14 -0.55 10.99
C PHE A 128 -15.29 -0.96 12.20
N GLY A 129 -15.90 -0.98 13.34
CA GLY A 129 -15.19 -1.34 14.58
C GLY A 129 -14.43 -0.14 15.16
#